data_372da6a556d03abb2687f5a450200bd7
#
_entry.id   372da6a556d03abb2687f5a450200bd7
#
_cell.length_a   1.000
_cell.length_b   1.000
_cell.length_c   1.000
_cell.angle_alpha   90.00
_cell.angle_beta   90.00
_cell.angle_gamma   90.00
#
_symmetry.space_group_name_H-M   'P 1'
#
loop_
_entity.id
_entity.type
_entity.pdbx_description
1 polymer ?
#
loop_
_entity_poly.entity_id
_entity_poly.type
_entity_poly.pdbx_seq_one_letter_code
_entity_poly.pdbx_strand_id
1 'polypeptide(L)' 'MESEEIKKEPTNGNQLKYFTIQLILPAPNAEIAKEVANKAQSLIDQFGYYQFLNLVDFMQRNPGAVSFGLNLINKR' A
#
# COMPACT_ATOMS: atom_id res chain seq x y z
N MET A 1 -16.56 3.26 11.76
CA MET A 1 -15.90 3.49 12.73
C MET A 1 -14.47 3.52 12.54
N GLU A 2 -13.84 2.46 12.41
CA GLU A 2 -12.44 2.57 12.25
C GLU A 2 -12.05 3.18 10.96
N SER A 3 -12.82 3.01 9.91
CA SER A 3 -12.42 3.58 8.65
C SER A 3 -12.41 5.09 8.67
N GLU A 4 -13.23 5.68 9.52
CA GLU A 4 -13.16 7.12 9.64
C GLU A 4 -11.89 7.57 10.30
N GLU A 5 -11.43 6.82 11.28
CA GLU A 5 -10.20 7.17 11.92
C GLU A 5 -9.03 7.00 10.99
N ILE A 6 -9.08 6.02 10.12
CA ILE A 6 -8.03 5.83 9.16
C ILE A 6 -7.93 7.00 8.22
N LYS A 7 -9.04 7.61 7.87
CA LYS A 7 -9.03 8.70 6.92
C LYS A 7 -8.55 10.00 7.50
N LYS A 8 -8.39 10.06 8.78
CA LYS A 8 -7.87 11.26 9.42
C LYS A 8 -6.51 11.00 9.95
N GLU A 9 -5.59 11.87 9.63
CA GLU A 9 -4.25 11.68 10.12
C GLU A 9 -4.23 11.95 11.62
N PRO A 10 -3.65 11.06 12.40
CA PRO A 10 -3.53 11.29 13.84
C PRO A 10 -2.69 12.51 14.10
N THR A 11 -3.11 13.32 15.04
CA THR A 11 -2.39 14.54 15.27
C THR A 11 -1.93 14.75 16.68
N ASN A 12 -2.33 13.93 17.61
CA ASN A 12 -1.98 14.28 18.95
C ASN A 12 -0.92 13.44 19.53
N GLY A 13 0.18 13.41 18.89
CA GLY A 13 1.34 12.83 19.49
C GLY A 13 1.28 11.34 19.68
N ASN A 14 0.44 10.69 18.97
CA ASN A 14 0.43 9.25 19.02
C ASN A 14 1.75 8.72 18.56
N GLN A 15 2.29 7.83 19.34
CA GLN A 15 3.52 7.20 18.97
C GLN A 15 3.26 6.01 18.09
N LEU A 16 4.12 5.82 17.11
CA LEU A 16 4.01 4.69 16.23
C LEU A 16 4.51 3.45 16.94
N LYS A 17 3.77 2.38 16.76
CA LYS A 17 4.19 1.08 17.25
C LYS A 17 4.37 0.19 16.03
N TYR A 18 5.29 -0.76 16.15
CA TYR A 18 5.63 -1.60 15.02
C TYR A 18 4.99 -2.96 15.16
N PHE A 19 4.36 -3.40 14.09
CA PHE A 19 3.66 -4.67 14.08
C PHE A 19 4.17 -5.49 12.92
N THR A 20 4.28 -6.78 13.13
CA THR A 20 4.61 -7.71 12.06
C THR A 20 3.34 -8.37 11.59
N ILE A 21 3.03 -8.20 10.31
CA ILE A 21 1.79 -8.72 9.73
C ILE A 21 2.16 -9.68 8.63
N GLN A 22 1.47 -10.80 8.58
CA GLN A 22 1.66 -11.77 7.51
C GLN A 22 0.55 -11.63 6.50
N LEU A 23 0.94 -11.63 5.23
CA LEU A 23 0.00 -11.54 4.14
C LEU A 23 0.13 -12.76 3.24
N ILE A 24 -0.97 -13.14 2.64
CA ILE A 24 -0.96 -14.20 1.66
C ILE A 24 -0.84 -13.53 0.30
N LEU A 25 0.21 -13.90 -0.42
CA LEU A 25 0.55 -13.22 -1.65
C LEU A 25 0.73 -14.25 -2.76
N PRO A 26 -0.16 -14.26 -3.75
CA PRO A 26 0.03 -15.15 -4.89
C PRO A 26 1.13 -14.63 -5.79
N ALA A 27 2.07 -15.47 -6.11
CA ALA A 27 3.17 -15.09 -6.96
C ALA A 27 3.73 -16.37 -7.60
N PRO A 28 4.40 -16.23 -8.74
CA PRO A 28 4.91 -17.43 -9.42
C PRO A 28 6.04 -18.12 -8.66
N ASN A 29 6.75 -17.39 -7.84
CA ASN A 29 7.81 -18.01 -7.05
C ASN A 29 8.14 -17.12 -5.87
N ALA A 30 9.01 -17.64 -5.00
CA ALA A 30 9.31 -16.94 -3.76
C ALA A 30 10.06 -15.64 -3.99
N GLU A 31 10.88 -15.60 -5.02
CA GLU A 31 11.65 -14.39 -5.28
C GLU A 31 10.75 -13.23 -5.67
N ILE A 32 9.77 -13.51 -6.52
CA ILE A 32 8.82 -12.48 -6.91
C ILE A 32 7.99 -12.04 -5.70
N ALA A 33 7.59 -13.01 -4.88
CA ALA A 33 6.84 -12.66 -3.69
C ALA A 33 7.64 -11.73 -2.78
N LYS A 34 8.91 -12.00 -2.62
CA LYS A 34 9.77 -11.14 -1.81
C LYS A 34 9.88 -9.75 -2.41
N GLU A 35 10.01 -9.70 -3.72
CA GLU A 35 10.12 -8.41 -4.37
C GLU A 35 8.88 -7.56 -4.15
N VAL A 36 7.71 -8.18 -4.28
CA VAL A 36 6.47 -7.45 -4.05
C VAL A 36 6.40 -6.97 -2.61
N ALA A 37 6.74 -7.84 -1.67
CA ALA A 37 6.69 -7.46 -0.27
C ALA A 37 7.66 -6.33 0.03
N ASN A 38 8.85 -6.38 -0.54
CA ASN A 38 9.85 -5.34 -0.31
C ASN A 38 9.42 -4.01 -0.90
N LYS A 39 8.79 -4.04 -2.07
CA LYS A 39 8.31 -2.81 -2.68
C LYS A 39 7.18 -2.21 -1.86
N ALA A 40 6.29 -3.04 -1.36
CA ALA A 40 5.21 -2.54 -0.52
C ALA A 40 5.76 -1.92 0.75
N GLN A 41 6.74 -2.58 1.36
CA GLN A 41 7.36 -2.04 2.56
C GLN A 41 8.04 -0.71 2.26
N SER A 42 8.68 -0.62 1.12
CA SER A 42 9.36 0.59 0.71
C SER A 42 8.37 1.76 0.59
N LEU A 43 7.22 1.49 0.02
CA LEU A 43 6.19 2.52 -0.09
C LEU A 43 5.71 2.98 1.28
N ILE A 44 5.50 2.03 2.17
CA ILE A 44 5.07 2.36 3.52
C ILE A 44 6.11 3.21 4.21
N ASP A 45 7.37 2.86 4.05
CA ASP A 45 8.45 3.60 4.69
C ASP A 45 8.59 4.99 4.09
N GLN A 46 8.37 5.13 2.81
CA GLN A 46 8.55 6.39 2.12
C GLN A 46 7.42 7.37 2.41
N PHE A 47 6.19 6.89 2.39
CA PHE A 47 5.03 7.77 2.49
C PHE A 47 4.33 7.71 3.84
N GLY A 48 4.63 6.70 4.66
CA GLY A 48 3.96 6.54 5.92
C GLY A 48 2.67 5.76 5.77
N TYR A 49 2.17 5.26 6.90
CA TYR A 49 1.00 4.39 6.86
C TYR A 49 -0.24 5.12 6.36
N TYR A 50 -0.38 6.37 6.73
CA TYR A 50 -1.58 7.10 6.41
C TYR A 50 -1.71 7.32 4.90
N GLN A 51 -0.63 7.77 4.29
CA GLN A 51 -0.63 7.97 2.84
C GLN A 51 -0.74 6.64 2.11
N PHE A 52 -0.11 5.60 2.65
CA PHE A 52 -0.21 4.29 2.02
C PHE A 52 -1.66 3.82 2.00
N LEU A 53 -2.38 3.98 3.10
CA LEU A 53 -3.78 3.59 3.15
C LEU A 53 -4.61 4.38 2.14
N ASN A 54 -4.33 5.67 2.03
CA ASN A 54 -5.05 6.50 1.08
C ASN A 54 -4.78 6.06 -0.36
N LEU A 55 -3.54 5.73 -0.65
CA LEU A 55 -3.18 5.29 -1.98
C LEU A 55 -3.87 3.98 -2.33
N VAL A 56 -3.84 3.04 -1.41
CA VAL A 56 -4.48 1.75 -1.65
C VAL A 56 -5.98 1.93 -1.83
N ASP A 57 -6.58 2.77 -0.99
CA ASP A 57 -8.00 3.02 -1.08
C ASP A 57 -8.36 3.63 -2.44
N PHE A 58 -7.54 4.57 -2.89
CA PHE A 58 -7.77 5.17 -4.22
C PHE A 58 -7.70 4.12 -5.31
N MET A 59 -6.69 3.25 -5.24
CA MET A 59 -6.51 2.23 -6.27
C MET A 59 -7.68 1.26 -6.28
N GLN A 60 -8.17 0.90 -5.12
CA GLN A 60 -9.27 -0.04 -5.04
C GLN A 60 -10.56 0.54 -5.59
N ARG A 61 -10.74 1.84 -5.44
CA ARG A 61 -11.95 2.49 -5.92
C ARG A 61 -11.85 2.91 -7.37
N ASN A 62 -10.66 2.91 -7.92
CA ASN A 62 -10.44 3.36 -9.29
C ASN A 62 -9.61 2.35 -10.07
N PRO A 63 -10.11 1.13 -10.22
CA PRO A 63 -9.31 0.11 -10.92
C PRO A 63 -9.00 0.48 -12.36
N GLY A 64 -9.87 1.26 -12.99
CA GLY A 64 -9.60 1.68 -14.35
C GLY A 64 -8.39 2.59 -14.45
N ALA A 65 -8.23 3.47 -13.47
CA ALA A 65 -7.07 4.35 -13.45
C ALA A 65 -5.80 3.56 -13.26
N VAL A 66 -5.85 2.52 -12.43
CA VAL A 66 -4.69 1.67 -12.23
C VAL A 66 -4.31 0.95 -13.51
N SER A 67 -5.30 0.39 -14.19
CA SER A 67 -5.04 -0.30 -15.45
C SER A 67 -4.45 0.63 -16.49
N PHE A 68 -4.97 1.84 -16.56
CA PHE A 68 -4.46 2.82 -17.51
C PHE A 68 -3.00 3.13 -17.22
N GLY A 69 -2.67 3.36 -15.96
CA GLY A 69 -1.30 3.63 -15.58
C GLY A 69 -0.36 2.49 -15.88
N LEU A 70 -0.80 1.27 -15.60
CA LEU A 70 0.02 0.10 -15.88
C LEU A 70 0.26 -0.06 -17.38
N ASN A 71 -0.76 0.22 -18.18
CA ASN A 71 -0.59 0.14 -19.62
C ASN A 71 0.44 1.13 -20.11
N LEU A 72 0.45 2.32 -19.56
CA LEU A 72 1.44 3.30 -19.96
C LEU A 72 2.85 2.83 -19.64
N ILE A 73 3.01 2.24 -18.49
CA ILE A 73 4.32 1.73 -18.08
C ILE A 73 4.75 0.57 -18.95
N ASN A 74 3.85 -0.34 -19.23
CA ASN A 74 4.19 -1.55 -19.95
C ASN A 74 4.43 -1.32 -21.43
N LYS A 75 3.97 -0.21 -21.93
CA LYS A 75 4.16 0.07 -23.33
C LYS A 75 5.50 0.66 -23.68
N ARG A 76 6.30 0.95 -22.68
CA ARG A 76 7.60 1.58 -22.92
C ARG A 76 8.65 0.67 -23.52
#